data_dd4c5276e01d4ee5db6109398cff3975
#
_entry.id   dd4c5276e01d4ee5db6109398cff3975
#
_cell.length_a   1.000
_cell.length_b   1.000
_cell.length_c   1.000
_cell.angle_alpha   90.00
_cell.angle_beta   90.00
_cell.angle_gamma   90.00
#
_symmetry.space_group_name_H-M   'P 1'
#
loop_
_entity.id
_entity.type
_entity.pdbx_description
1 polymer ?
#
loop_
_entity_poly.entity_id
_entity_poly.type
_entity_poly.pdbx_seq_one_letter_code
_entity_poly.pdbx_strand_id
1 'polypeptide(L)'
;MSDLSAICRRSLGPALVLALLAAAPLGQAVTLFSYGADWKLWRGKKAPSRPDYWAWTKANHDDSDWEIAQTPVFYGEKVTGGTELEDMKSRYISFFLRRKFDCPDPDTITSMTLRTKVDDGFVAYINGTEVARHNVETDKPKYNTPASKAATEPLRYRSYALKNFGDVLVNGENTIAVIVLNQRRTSPDALFDARLTAVSVESVPPEVKTVDPPSGLASSLGRVSVTFSEPVSGVDAADLLA
;
A
#
# COMPACT_ATOMS: atom_id res chain seq x y z
N MET A 1 -43.25 72.01 -22.91
CA MET A 1 -42.27 71.60 -21.94
C MET A 1 -42.48 70.13 -21.70
N SER A 2 -41.78 69.28 -22.38
CA SER A 2 -41.88 67.85 -22.32
C SER A 2 -40.62 67.28 -21.79
N ASP A 3 -40.71 66.69 -20.63
CA ASP A 3 -39.60 66.07 -19.90
C ASP A 3 -39.58 64.57 -20.28
N LEU A 4 -38.51 64.14 -21.00
CA LEU A 4 -38.23 62.79 -21.40
C LEU A 4 -37.24 62.19 -20.44
N SER A 5 -37.70 61.52 -19.39
CA SER A 5 -36.87 60.71 -18.51
C SER A 5 -36.52 59.38 -19.22
N ALA A 6 -35.24 59.29 -19.62
CA ALA A 6 -34.65 58.07 -20.17
C ALA A 6 -34.46 57.03 -19.08
N ILE A 7 -35.22 55.93 -19.13
CA ILE A 7 -34.99 54.75 -18.29
C ILE A 7 -33.77 53.99 -18.79
N CYS A 8 -32.66 54.15 -18.06
CA CYS A 8 -31.47 53.32 -18.29
C CYS A 8 -31.72 51.89 -17.79
N ARG A 9 -32.04 50.99 -18.72
CA ARG A 9 -32.06 49.53 -18.43
C ARG A 9 -30.63 49.07 -18.25
N ARG A 10 -30.24 48.88 -16.99
CA ARG A 10 -29.05 48.13 -16.66
C ARG A 10 -29.26 46.67 -17.03
N SER A 11 -28.57 46.18 -18.06
CA SER A 11 -28.43 44.77 -18.32
C SER A 11 -27.59 44.17 -17.20
N LEU A 12 -28.20 43.33 -16.38
CA LEU A 12 -27.46 42.45 -15.47
C LEU A 12 -26.70 41.46 -16.36
N GLY A 13 -25.39 41.63 -16.48
CA GLY A 13 -24.53 40.62 -17.07
C GLY A 13 -24.58 39.35 -16.22
N PRO A 14 -24.38 38.20 -16.82
CA PRO A 14 -24.42 36.92 -16.09
C PRO A 14 -23.33 36.95 -15.00
N ALA A 15 -23.75 36.71 -13.75
CA ALA A 15 -22.83 36.41 -12.69
C ALA A 15 -22.15 35.08 -13.03
N LEU A 16 -20.84 35.11 -13.23
CA LEU A 16 -20.04 33.91 -13.43
C LEU A 16 -20.06 33.11 -12.12
N VAL A 17 -20.87 32.06 -12.05
CA VAL A 17 -20.85 31.09 -10.98
C VAL A 17 -19.76 30.09 -11.34
N LEU A 18 -18.61 30.22 -10.69
CA LEU A 18 -17.54 29.24 -10.79
C LEU A 18 -17.99 27.96 -10.04
N ALA A 19 -18.57 27.01 -10.74
CA ALA A 19 -18.83 25.70 -10.19
C ALA A 19 -17.49 24.91 -10.27
N LEU A 20 -16.75 24.86 -9.15
CA LEU A 20 -15.60 23.99 -9.05
C LEU A 20 -16.09 22.56 -8.98
N LEU A 21 -16.04 21.85 -10.09
CA LEU A 21 -16.12 20.39 -10.09
C LEU A 21 -14.82 19.89 -9.46
N ALA A 22 -14.87 19.46 -8.20
CA ALA A 22 -13.74 18.80 -7.57
C ALA A 22 -13.41 17.55 -8.39
N ALA A 23 -12.31 17.58 -9.12
CA ALA A 23 -11.76 16.35 -9.71
C ALA A 23 -11.53 15.35 -8.59
N ALA A 24 -11.99 14.10 -8.77
CA ALA A 24 -11.73 13.06 -7.78
C ALA A 24 -10.23 13.00 -7.51
N PRO A 25 -9.79 12.98 -6.25
CA PRO A 25 -8.37 12.99 -5.92
C PRO A 25 -7.71 11.78 -6.57
N LEU A 26 -6.65 12.04 -7.36
CA LEU A 26 -5.86 10.97 -7.94
C LEU A 26 -5.08 10.29 -6.81
N GLY A 27 -5.35 8.99 -6.62
CA GLY A 27 -4.64 8.21 -5.62
C GLY A 27 -3.14 8.20 -5.89
N GLN A 28 -2.34 8.56 -4.89
CA GLN A 28 -0.88 8.50 -4.97
C GLN A 28 -0.37 7.13 -4.54
N ALA A 29 0.49 6.52 -5.36
CA ALA A 29 1.14 5.26 -5.03
C ALA A 29 2.33 5.51 -4.11
N VAL A 30 2.30 4.95 -2.90
CA VAL A 30 3.36 5.04 -1.89
C VAL A 30 4.00 3.67 -1.72
N THR A 31 5.33 3.61 -1.67
CA THR A 31 6.07 2.39 -1.33
C THR A 31 6.35 2.37 0.17
N LEU A 32 5.75 1.42 0.88
CA LEU A 32 5.93 1.25 2.33
C LEU A 32 7.22 0.50 2.66
N PHE A 33 7.62 -0.47 1.83
CA PHE A 33 8.97 -1.03 1.79
C PHE A 33 9.27 -1.66 0.43
N SER A 34 10.56 -1.74 0.09
CA SER A 34 11.07 -2.24 -1.19
C SER A 34 11.64 -3.64 -1.08
N TYR A 35 11.91 -4.26 -2.21
CA TYR A 35 12.72 -5.48 -2.31
C TYR A 35 14.09 -5.27 -1.67
N GLY A 36 14.71 -6.35 -1.20
CA GLY A 36 16.01 -6.28 -0.54
C GLY A 36 15.98 -5.62 0.84
N ALA A 37 14.81 -5.48 1.45
CA ALA A 37 14.66 -4.88 2.76
C ALA A 37 15.08 -5.83 3.88
N ASP A 38 15.45 -5.28 5.04
CA ASP A 38 15.73 -6.05 6.25
C ASP A 38 14.45 -6.50 6.93
N TRP A 39 14.45 -7.73 7.40
CA TRP A 39 13.37 -8.38 8.14
C TRP A 39 13.91 -9.06 9.39
N LYS A 40 13.04 -9.26 10.37
CA LYS A 40 13.27 -10.23 11.44
C LYS A 40 12.92 -11.62 10.92
N LEU A 41 13.82 -12.59 11.10
CA LEU A 41 13.74 -13.96 10.60
C LEU A 41 13.71 -14.96 11.76
N TRP A 42 12.76 -15.89 11.71
CA TRP A 42 12.74 -17.09 12.56
C TRP A 42 12.71 -18.34 11.69
N ARG A 43 13.74 -19.20 11.89
CA ARG A 43 13.84 -20.49 11.16
C ARG A 43 12.80 -21.46 11.72
N GLY A 44 11.99 -22.06 10.85
CA GLY A 44 10.84 -22.90 11.19
C GLY A 44 11.19 -24.25 11.84
N LYS A 45 12.25 -24.33 12.64
CA LYS A 45 12.63 -25.51 13.41
C LYS A 45 11.68 -25.77 14.57
N LYS A 46 11.01 -24.77 15.06
CA LYS A 46 10.01 -24.79 16.14
C LYS A 46 9.03 -23.62 16.00
N ALA A 47 7.98 -23.64 16.82
CA ALA A 47 7.03 -22.55 16.89
C ALA A 47 7.70 -21.21 17.21
N PRO A 48 7.33 -20.11 16.51
CA PRO A 48 7.94 -18.79 16.69
C PRO A 48 7.47 -18.09 17.96
N SER A 49 6.34 -18.50 18.55
CA SER A 49 5.80 -17.93 19.79
C SER A 49 5.10 -18.97 20.66
N ARG A 50 5.08 -18.77 21.99
CA ARG A 50 4.42 -19.59 23.00
C ARG A 50 4.03 -18.71 24.22
N PRO A 51 2.98 -19.01 24.97
CA PRO A 51 2.00 -20.11 24.79
C PRO A 51 1.04 -19.87 23.61
N ASP A 52 0.79 -18.59 23.21
CA ASP A 52 -0.01 -18.28 22.03
C ASP A 52 0.83 -18.47 20.76
N TYR A 53 0.51 -19.52 20.01
CA TYR A 53 1.22 -19.82 18.75
C TYR A 53 1.16 -18.67 17.74
N TRP A 54 0.08 -17.86 17.79
CA TRP A 54 -0.18 -16.78 16.82
C TRP A 54 0.29 -15.41 17.28
N ALA A 55 0.88 -15.30 18.47
CA ALA A 55 1.40 -14.02 18.96
C ALA A 55 2.41 -13.38 17.99
N TRP A 56 3.19 -14.19 17.26
CA TRP A 56 4.17 -13.72 16.29
C TRP A 56 3.56 -12.91 15.14
N THR A 57 2.25 -13.02 14.85
CA THR A 57 1.58 -12.23 13.82
C THR A 57 1.20 -10.83 14.29
N LYS A 58 1.16 -10.60 15.62
CA LYS A 58 0.68 -9.35 16.23
C LYS A 58 1.78 -8.28 16.28
N ALA A 59 1.38 -7.01 16.23
CA ALA A 59 2.32 -5.90 16.28
C ALA A 59 3.18 -5.87 17.56
N ASN A 60 2.58 -6.21 18.71
CA ASN A 60 3.22 -6.18 20.02
C ASN A 60 4.05 -7.42 20.38
N HIS A 61 4.27 -8.35 19.42
CA HIS A 61 5.14 -9.51 19.66
C HIS A 61 6.60 -9.07 19.80
N ASP A 62 7.27 -9.54 20.83
CA ASP A 62 8.71 -9.35 21.01
C ASP A 62 9.48 -10.29 20.06
N ASP A 63 10.13 -9.72 19.07
CA ASP A 63 10.97 -10.39 18.08
C ASP A 63 12.45 -9.98 18.23
N SER A 64 12.85 -9.54 19.42
CA SER A 64 14.21 -9.09 19.70
C SER A 64 15.26 -10.20 19.53
N ASP A 65 14.89 -11.45 19.77
CA ASP A 65 15.70 -12.65 19.62
C ASP A 65 15.70 -13.24 18.19
N TRP A 66 14.93 -12.66 17.26
CA TRP A 66 14.92 -13.09 15.87
C TRP A 66 16.15 -12.57 15.12
N GLU A 67 16.65 -13.38 14.20
CA GLU A 67 17.76 -12.99 13.32
C GLU A 67 17.36 -11.79 12.45
N ILE A 68 18.32 -10.93 12.08
CA ILE A 68 18.12 -9.93 11.02
C ILE A 68 18.49 -10.59 9.70
N ALA A 69 17.60 -10.53 8.72
CA ALA A 69 17.79 -11.09 7.40
C ALA A 69 17.38 -10.08 6.32
N GLN A 70 18.21 -9.91 5.32
CA GLN A 70 17.89 -9.13 4.13
C GLN A 70 17.19 -10.04 3.11
N THR A 71 16.11 -9.58 2.50
CA THR A 71 15.49 -10.30 1.37
C THR A 71 16.31 -10.12 0.08
N PRO A 72 16.28 -11.08 -0.88
CA PRO A 72 15.57 -12.34 -0.78
C PRO A 72 16.12 -13.24 0.33
N VAL A 73 15.23 -13.87 1.12
CA VAL A 73 15.59 -14.97 2.00
C VAL A 73 15.38 -16.26 1.22
N PHE A 74 16.42 -17.07 1.11
CA PHE A 74 16.40 -18.21 0.17
C PHE A 74 17.28 -19.36 0.61
N TYR A 75 17.11 -20.49 -0.04
CA TYR A 75 18.10 -21.55 -0.12
C TYR A 75 17.97 -22.27 -1.47
N GLY A 76 19.08 -22.77 -2.02
CA GLY A 76 19.07 -23.55 -3.27
C GLY A 76 18.85 -22.76 -4.56
N GLU A 77 18.45 -21.51 -4.45
CA GLU A 77 18.21 -20.59 -5.57
C GLU A 77 19.45 -19.80 -5.98
N LYS A 78 19.59 -19.51 -7.28
CA LYS A 78 20.64 -18.64 -7.81
C LYS A 78 20.18 -17.20 -7.78
N VAL A 79 20.41 -16.52 -6.68
CA VAL A 79 20.08 -15.09 -6.50
C VAL A 79 21.30 -14.29 -6.12
N THR A 80 21.27 -12.98 -6.35
CA THR A 80 22.36 -12.06 -5.95
C THR A 80 21.94 -11.31 -4.70
N GLY A 81 22.75 -11.36 -3.66
CA GLY A 81 22.44 -10.72 -2.37
C GLY A 81 21.39 -11.48 -1.57
N GLY A 82 20.99 -10.91 -0.45
CA GLY A 82 19.98 -11.52 0.43
C GLY A 82 20.61 -12.46 1.48
N THR A 83 19.76 -13.26 2.11
CA THR A 83 20.13 -14.16 3.21
C THR A 83 19.88 -15.61 2.83
N GLU A 84 20.95 -16.40 2.78
CA GLU A 84 20.85 -17.83 2.48
C GLU A 84 20.58 -18.67 3.74
N LEU A 85 19.61 -19.59 3.64
CA LEU A 85 19.26 -20.55 4.69
C LEU A 85 19.96 -21.88 4.45
N GLU A 86 21.28 -21.93 4.51
CA GLU A 86 22.13 -23.13 4.23
C GLU A 86 21.70 -24.37 5.03
N ASP A 87 21.09 -24.17 6.19
CA ASP A 87 20.66 -25.24 7.08
C ASP A 87 19.20 -25.70 6.84
N MET A 88 18.47 -25.18 5.85
CA MET A 88 17.05 -25.48 5.66
C MET A 88 16.80 -26.89 5.11
N LYS A 89 17.59 -27.31 4.15
CA LYS A 89 17.40 -28.57 3.42
C LYS A 89 17.28 -29.78 4.34
N SER A 90 16.17 -30.51 4.19
CA SER A 90 15.84 -31.72 4.96
C SER A 90 15.67 -31.53 6.47
N ARG A 91 15.74 -30.30 6.98
CA ARG A 91 15.62 -30.02 8.43
C ARG A 91 14.29 -29.37 8.80
N TYR A 92 13.84 -28.35 8.07
CA TYR A 92 12.56 -27.68 8.30
C TYR A 92 11.97 -27.24 6.96
N ILE A 93 10.66 -26.92 6.95
CA ILE A 93 9.91 -26.61 5.71
C ILE A 93 9.37 -25.20 5.68
N SER A 94 9.64 -24.40 6.69
CA SER A 94 9.11 -23.04 6.78
C SER A 94 10.11 -22.09 7.39
N PHE A 95 9.92 -20.82 7.13
CA PHE A 95 10.53 -19.74 7.89
C PHE A 95 9.54 -18.60 8.06
N PHE A 96 9.78 -17.77 9.06
CA PHE A 96 8.89 -16.67 9.43
C PHE A 96 9.64 -15.36 9.30
N LEU A 97 8.95 -14.37 8.79
CA LEU A 97 9.51 -13.04 8.59
C LEU A 97 8.58 -12.01 9.25
N ARG A 98 9.17 -11.00 9.87
CA ARG A 98 8.44 -9.85 10.41
C ARG A 98 9.14 -8.56 10.02
N ARG A 99 8.35 -7.55 9.67
CA ARG A 99 8.86 -6.23 9.37
C ARG A 99 7.90 -5.16 9.84
N LYS A 100 8.44 -4.11 10.44
CA LYS A 100 7.70 -2.89 10.73
C LYS A 100 7.66 -1.99 9.49
N PHE A 101 6.57 -1.29 9.31
CA PHE A 101 6.39 -0.25 8.30
C PHE A 101 5.53 0.87 8.86
N ASP A 102 5.75 2.08 8.37
CA ASP A 102 4.99 3.27 8.80
C ASP A 102 3.81 3.51 7.86
N CYS A 103 2.66 3.88 8.46
CA CYS A 103 1.45 4.30 7.75
C CYS A 103 0.90 5.55 8.43
N PRO A 104 1.26 6.76 7.96
CA PRO A 104 0.94 8.00 8.67
C PRO A 104 -0.55 8.36 8.65
N ASP A 105 -1.30 7.88 7.67
CA ASP A 105 -2.74 8.16 7.52
C ASP A 105 -3.48 6.96 6.93
N PRO A 106 -3.83 5.95 7.76
CA PRO A 106 -4.47 4.73 7.30
C PRO A 106 -5.86 4.95 6.66
N ASP A 107 -6.58 6.00 7.07
CA ASP A 107 -7.93 6.30 6.57
C ASP A 107 -7.92 6.74 5.10
N THR A 108 -6.78 7.23 4.61
CA THR A 108 -6.60 7.61 3.20
C THR A 108 -6.23 6.44 2.30
N ILE A 109 -5.84 5.29 2.86
CA ILE A 109 -5.40 4.13 2.08
C ILE A 109 -6.61 3.44 1.43
N THR A 110 -6.67 3.47 0.11
CA THR A 110 -7.75 2.84 -0.67
C THR A 110 -7.40 1.45 -1.17
N SER A 111 -6.11 1.15 -1.34
CA SER A 111 -5.65 -0.18 -1.71
C SER A 111 -4.23 -0.44 -1.25
N MET A 112 -3.92 -1.71 -1.01
CA MET A 112 -2.56 -2.17 -0.71
C MET A 112 -2.23 -3.37 -1.58
N THR A 113 -0.99 -3.44 -2.03
CA THR A 113 -0.49 -4.53 -2.86
C THR A 113 0.84 -5.05 -2.31
N LEU A 114 0.85 -6.34 -1.95
CA LEU A 114 2.08 -7.10 -1.69
C LEU A 114 2.54 -7.71 -3.01
N ARG A 115 3.69 -7.28 -3.52
CA ARG A 115 4.32 -7.91 -4.67
C ARG A 115 5.49 -8.75 -4.22
N THR A 116 5.38 -10.08 -4.40
CA THR A 116 6.36 -11.03 -3.88
C THR A 116 6.79 -12.04 -4.94
N LYS A 117 8.02 -12.51 -4.81
CA LYS A 117 8.56 -13.70 -5.43
C LYS A 117 8.70 -14.74 -4.34
N VAL A 118 8.03 -15.88 -4.47
CA VAL A 118 7.93 -16.91 -3.42
C VAL A 118 8.00 -18.30 -4.01
N ASP A 119 8.65 -19.18 -3.28
CA ASP A 119 8.73 -20.62 -3.49
C ASP A 119 8.54 -21.33 -2.13
N ASP A 120 7.49 -22.15 -1.88
CA ASP A 120 6.33 -22.55 -2.72
C ASP A 120 5.09 -21.73 -2.39
N GLY A 121 4.85 -21.41 -1.11
CA GLY A 121 3.66 -20.73 -0.61
C GLY A 121 3.93 -19.79 0.56
N PHE A 122 2.99 -18.91 0.83
CA PHE A 122 3.04 -18.00 1.98
C PHE A 122 1.65 -17.66 2.51
N VAL A 123 1.63 -17.20 3.78
CA VAL A 123 0.51 -16.44 4.36
C VAL A 123 1.07 -15.18 5.00
N ALA A 124 0.46 -14.04 4.69
CA ALA A 124 0.84 -12.72 5.21
C ALA A 124 -0.25 -12.17 6.14
N TYR A 125 0.20 -11.54 7.21
CA TYR A 125 -0.63 -10.90 8.24
C TYR A 125 -0.20 -9.45 8.42
N ILE A 126 -1.14 -8.55 8.66
CA ILE A 126 -0.87 -7.20 9.18
C ILE A 126 -1.51 -7.11 10.57
N ASN A 127 -0.71 -6.74 11.57
CA ASN A 127 -1.15 -6.56 12.97
C ASN A 127 -1.96 -7.73 13.53
N GLY A 128 -1.68 -8.96 13.09
CA GLY A 128 -2.36 -10.20 13.53
C GLY A 128 -3.47 -10.68 12.62
N THR A 129 -3.92 -9.89 11.66
CA THR A 129 -5.00 -10.24 10.71
C THR A 129 -4.42 -10.70 9.38
N GLU A 130 -4.90 -11.82 8.86
CA GLU A 130 -4.49 -12.31 7.55
C GLU A 130 -4.96 -11.38 6.44
N VAL A 131 -4.02 -10.99 5.55
CA VAL A 131 -4.27 -10.07 4.45
C VAL A 131 -4.00 -10.66 3.06
N ALA A 132 -3.18 -11.72 2.97
CA ALA A 132 -2.91 -12.42 1.72
C ALA A 132 -2.41 -13.85 1.97
N ARG A 133 -2.69 -14.74 1.02
CA ARG A 133 -2.10 -16.09 0.98
C ARG A 133 -1.90 -16.59 -0.46
N HIS A 134 -0.98 -17.50 -0.62
CA HIS A 134 -0.71 -18.21 -1.88
C HIS A 134 -0.26 -19.63 -1.61
N ASN A 135 -0.82 -20.60 -2.34
CA ASN A 135 -0.51 -22.03 -2.23
C ASN A 135 -0.58 -22.59 -0.80
N VAL A 136 -1.47 -22.08 0.04
CA VAL A 136 -1.69 -22.57 1.41
C VAL A 136 -3.20 -22.69 1.64
N GLU A 137 -3.70 -23.92 1.75
CA GLU A 137 -5.14 -24.20 1.96
C GLU A 137 -5.49 -24.30 3.45
N THR A 138 -4.52 -24.63 4.31
CA THR A 138 -4.70 -24.71 5.75
C THR A 138 -4.96 -23.33 6.35
N ASP A 139 -6.08 -23.14 7.05
CA ASP A 139 -6.47 -21.84 7.64
C ASP A 139 -5.44 -21.29 8.62
N LYS A 140 -4.86 -22.14 9.44
CA LYS A 140 -3.85 -21.78 10.45
C LYS A 140 -2.58 -22.59 10.27
N PRO A 141 -1.72 -22.28 9.29
CA PRO A 141 -0.50 -23.03 9.03
C PRO A 141 0.50 -22.88 10.18
N LYS A 142 1.08 -23.99 10.60
CA LYS A 142 2.13 -24.05 11.61
C LYS A 142 3.50 -24.20 10.94
N TYR A 143 4.56 -24.12 11.73
CA TYR A 143 5.96 -24.24 11.25
C TYR A 143 6.26 -25.53 10.47
N ASN A 144 5.46 -26.57 10.63
CA ASN A 144 5.58 -27.87 9.95
C ASN A 144 4.47 -28.14 8.94
N THR A 145 3.62 -27.16 8.62
CA THR A 145 2.59 -27.26 7.59
C THR A 145 3.25 -27.15 6.23
N PRO A 146 2.99 -28.07 5.28
CA PRO A 146 3.48 -27.93 3.90
C PRO A 146 2.65 -26.91 3.11
N ALA A 147 3.25 -26.30 2.09
CA ALA A 147 2.49 -25.62 1.05
C ALA A 147 1.60 -26.63 0.31
N SER A 148 0.42 -26.19 -0.16
CA SER A 148 -0.55 -27.04 -0.84
C SER A 148 -0.12 -27.43 -2.24
N LYS A 149 0.72 -26.62 -2.89
CA LYS A 149 1.24 -26.80 -4.26
C LYS A 149 2.67 -26.32 -4.34
N ALA A 150 3.43 -26.90 -5.27
CA ALA A 150 4.74 -26.38 -5.65
C ALA A 150 4.61 -25.05 -6.40
N ALA A 151 5.63 -24.23 -6.32
CA ALA A 151 5.75 -23.04 -7.14
C ALA A 151 5.82 -23.39 -8.64
N THR A 152 5.44 -22.43 -9.49
CA THR A 152 5.56 -22.57 -10.94
C THR A 152 6.84 -21.93 -11.41
N GLU A 153 7.71 -22.73 -12.01
CA GLU A 153 8.97 -22.26 -12.57
C GLU A 153 8.85 -21.71 -14.01
N PRO A 154 9.65 -20.71 -14.40
CA PRO A 154 10.57 -19.95 -13.54
C PRO A 154 9.83 -19.00 -12.60
N LEU A 155 10.34 -18.85 -11.37
CA LEU A 155 9.77 -17.95 -10.36
C LEU A 155 9.67 -16.52 -10.89
N ARG A 156 8.51 -15.89 -10.68
CA ARG A 156 8.24 -14.50 -11.06
C ARG A 156 7.62 -13.73 -9.91
N TYR A 157 7.89 -12.43 -9.84
CA TYR A 157 7.14 -11.54 -8.95
C TYR A 157 5.67 -11.53 -9.34
N ARG A 158 4.80 -11.78 -8.36
CA ARG A 158 3.34 -11.72 -8.47
C ARG A 158 2.79 -10.67 -7.51
N SER A 159 1.72 -10.00 -7.93
CA SER A 159 1.03 -9.00 -7.10
C SER A 159 -0.19 -9.61 -6.44
N TYR A 160 -0.33 -9.37 -5.14
CA TYR A 160 -1.46 -9.79 -4.33
C TYR A 160 -2.11 -8.56 -3.75
N ALA A 161 -3.36 -8.26 -4.18
CA ALA A 161 -4.17 -7.25 -3.54
C ALA A 161 -4.48 -7.71 -2.11
N LEU A 162 -4.11 -6.89 -1.12
CA LEU A 162 -4.35 -7.22 0.28
C LEU A 162 -5.83 -7.05 0.61
N LYS A 163 -6.32 -7.94 1.48
CA LYS A 163 -7.70 -7.92 2.00
C LYS A 163 -7.68 -7.54 3.47
N ASN A 164 -8.80 -7.06 3.98
CA ASN A 164 -9.02 -6.78 5.41
C ASN A 164 -7.97 -5.86 6.05
N PHE A 165 -7.26 -5.04 5.26
CA PHE A 165 -6.23 -4.15 5.80
C PHE A 165 -6.81 -2.91 6.47
N GLY A 166 -7.95 -2.39 6.00
CA GLY A 166 -8.56 -1.16 6.51
C GLY A 166 -8.89 -1.21 8.01
N ASP A 167 -9.37 -2.36 8.48
CA ASP A 167 -9.77 -2.53 9.89
C ASP A 167 -8.59 -2.74 10.84
N VAL A 168 -7.37 -2.93 10.31
CA VAL A 168 -6.22 -3.34 11.13
C VAL A 168 -5.02 -2.41 11.02
N LEU A 169 -5.00 -1.52 10.03
CA LEU A 169 -3.98 -0.47 9.97
C LEU A 169 -4.19 0.54 11.09
N VAL A 170 -3.08 0.96 11.67
CA VAL A 170 -3.06 2.05 12.66
C VAL A 170 -2.18 3.18 12.15
N ASN A 171 -2.42 4.38 12.65
CA ASN A 171 -1.56 5.53 12.39
C ASN A 171 -0.16 5.27 12.97
N GLY A 172 0.87 5.48 12.16
CA GLY A 172 2.26 5.22 12.52
C GLY A 172 2.69 3.78 12.27
N GLU A 173 3.35 3.16 13.25
CA GLU A 173 4.01 1.87 13.07
C GLU A 173 3.03 0.69 13.01
N ASN A 174 3.10 -0.05 11.93
CA ASN A 174 2.40 -1.31 11.69
C ASN A 174 3.40 -2.46 11.49
N THR A 175 2.95 -3.68 11.65
CA THR A 175 3.78 -4.88 11.43
C THR A 175 3.16 -5.76 10.36
N ILE A 176 3.95 -6.10 9.33
CA ILE A 176 3.66 -7.23 8.46
C ILE A 176 4.43 -8.45 8.94
N ALA A 177 3.73 -9.59 9.05
CA ALA A 177 4.29 -10.87 9.43
C ALA A 177 3.97 -11.91 8.35
N VAL A 178 4.94 -12.74 7.96
CA VAL A 178 4.80 -13.71 6.88
C VAL A 178 5.33 -15.06 7.32
N ILE A 179 4.59 -16.13 7.08
CA ILE A 179 5.12 -17.49 7.08
C ILE A 179 5.31 -17.92 5.63
N VAL A 180 6.51 -18.42 5.32
CA VAL A 180 6.87 -19.01 4.01
C VAL A 180 6.98 -20.52 4.19
N LEU A 181 6.42 -21.27 3.26
CA LEU A 181 6.22 -22.70 3.39
C LEU A 181 6.67 -23.41 2.11
N ASN A 182 7.54 -24.42 2.25
CA ASN A 182 7.82 -25.35 1.19
C ASN A 182 6.77 -26.47 1.15
N GLN A 183 6.56 -27.05 -0.02
CA GLN A 183 5.69 -28.22 -0.19
C GLN A 183 6.25 -29.45 0.51
N ARG A 184 7.59 -29.60 0.52
CA ARG A 184 8.27 -30.76 1.10
C ARG A 184 9.54 -30.35 1.85
N ARG A 185 9.88 -31.13 2.87
CA ARG A 185 11.14 -30.93 3.62
C ARG A 185 12.38 -31.18 2.74
N THR A 186 12.23 -32.00 1.69
CA THR A 186 13.28 -32.35 0.74
C THR A 186 13.26 -31.47 -0.50
N SER A 187 12.45 -30.39 -0.53
CA SER A 187 12.46 -29.41 -1.63
C SER A 187 13.88 -28.95 -1.90
N PRO A 188 14.30 -28.80 -3.18
CA PRO A 188 15.67 -28.37 -3.50
C PRO A 188 15.95 -26.93 -3.16
N ASP A 189 14.92 -26.11 -2.98
CA ASP A 189 14.95 -24.66 -2.93
C ASP A 189 13.88 -24.07 -2.02
N ALA A 190 14.00 -22.79 -1.74
CA ALA A 190 13.00 -21.92 -1.12
C ALA A 190 13.38 -20.46 -1.43
N LEU A 191 12.41 -19.58 -1.57
CA LEU A 191 12.66 -18.17 -1.77
C LEU A 191 11.50 -17.31 -1.27
N PHE A 192 11.84 -16.16 -0.69
CA PHE A 192 10.89 -15.08 -0.45
C PHE A 192 11.57 -13.72 -0.61
N ASP A 193 10.98 -12.87 -1.44
CA ASP A 193 11.30 -11.44 -1.53
C ASP A 193 10.02 -10.66 -1.76
N ALA A 194 9.90 -9.45 -1.21
CA ALA A 194 8.66 -8.71 -1.25
C ALA A 194 8.85 -7.19 -1.27
N ARG A 195 7.87 -6.52 -1.89
CA ARG A 195 7.63 -5.08 -1.82
C ARG A 195 6.18 -4.83 -1.43
N LEU A 196 5.93 -3.89 -0.54
CA LEU A 196 4.60 -3.43 -0.17
C LEU A 196 4.36 -2.01 -0.69
N THR A 197 3.28 -1.83 -1.41
CA THR A 197 2.81 -0.53 -1.89
C THR A 197 1.38 -0.28 -1.43
N ALA A 198 1.04 0.98 -1.21
CA ALA A 198 -0.31 1.43 -0.95
C ALA A 198 -0.70 2.52 -1.95
N VAL A 199 -2.00 2.68 -2.18
CA VAL A 199 -2.55 3.85 -2.86
C VAL A 199 -3.32 4.63 -1.82
N SER A 200 -2.91 5.88 -1.60
CA SER A 200 -3.61 6.83 -0.74
C SER A 200 -4.35 7.85 -1.60
N VAL A 201 -5.52 8.26 -1.14
CA VAL A 201 -6.21 9.45 -1.66
C VAL A 201 -5.97 10.60 -0.69
N GLU A 202 -5.90 11.79 -1.21
CA GLU A 202 -5.77 12.97 -0.37
C GLU A 202 -7.06 13.19 0.43
N SER A 203 -6.92 13.43 1.73
CA SER A 203 -8.06 13.62 2.63
C SER A 203 -8.62 15.06 2.59
N VAL A 204 -7.81 16.01 2.12
CA VAL A 204 -8.19 17.43 2.03
C VAL A 204 -8.15 17.83 0.54
N PRO A 205 -9.30 18.16 -0.07
CA PRO A 205 -9.32 18.69 -1.43
C PRO A 205 -8.56 20.02 -1.52
N PRO A 206 -7.90 20.30 -2.67
CA PRO A 206 -7.26 21.58 -2.90
C PRO A 206 -8.26 22.73 -2.78
N GLU A 207 -7.88 23.75 -2.02
CA GLU A 207 -8.66 24.96 -1.84
C GLU A 207 -8.23 26.05 -2.80
N VAL A 208 -9.18 26.86 -3.30
CA VAL A 208 -8.87 28.07 -4.05
C VAL A 208 -8.35 29.14 -3.10
N LYS A 209 -7.08 29.52 -3.23
CA LYS A 209 -6.46 30.61 -2.44
C LYS A 209 -6.75 31.99 -3.02
N THR A 210 -6.63 32.14 -4.33
CA THR A 210 -6.86 33.42 -5.00
C THR A 210 -7.47 33.21 -6.38
N VAL A 211 -8.29 34.16 -6.79
CA VAL A 211 -8.78 34.32 -8.17
C VAL A 211 -8.44 35.74 -8.63
N ASP A 212 -7.79 35.87 -9.78
CA ASP A 212 -7.45 37.16 -10.37
C ASP A 212 -7.99 37.23 -11.82
N PRO A 213 -8.81 38.23 -12.16
CA PRO A 213 -9.31 39.30 -11.29
C PRO A 213 -10.28 38.78 -10.21
N PRO A 214 -10.38 39.47 -9.05
CA PRO A 214 -11.30 39.07 -8.00
C PRO A 214 -12.74 39.14 -8.50
N SER A 215 -13.66 38.42 -7.86
CA SER A 215 -15.09 38.42 -8.20
C SER A 215 -15.64 39.84 -8.26
N GLY A 216 -16.30 40.21 -9.36
CA GLY A 216 -16.85 41.53 -9.59
C GLY A 216 -17.34 41.70 -11.03
N LEU A 217 -17.88 42.90 -11.33
CA LEU A 217 -18.30 43.25 -12.70
C LEU A 217 -17.06 43.63 -13.54
N ALA A 218 -16.73 42.82 -14.54
CA ALA A 218 -15.71 43.15 -15.53
C ALA A 218 -16.38 43.52 -16.86
N SER A 219 -15.87 44.57 -17.51
CA SER A 219 -16.34 44.97 -18.83
C SER A 219 -15.82 44.08 -19.95
N SER A 220 -14.71 43.41 -19.70
CA SER A 220 -14.15 42.36 -20.57
C SER A 220 -13.23 41.47 -19.72
N LEU A 221 -13.26 40.14 -19.97
CA LEU A 221 -12.42 39.16 -19.29
C LEU A 221 -11.47 38.56 -20.32
N GLY A 222 -10.19 38.94 -20.29
CA GLY A 222 -9.18 38.38 -21.18
C GLY A 222 -8.40 37.21 -20.58
N ARG A 223 -8.34 37.11 -19.25
CA ARG A 223 -7.62 36.08 -18.54
C ARG A 223 -8.18 35.95 -17.12
N VAL A 224 -8.28 34.73 -16.62
CA VAL A 224 -8.54 34.39 -15.22
C VAL A 224 -7.38 33.56 -14.71
N SER A 225 -6.78 33.91 -13.59
CA SER A 225 -5.77 33.12 -12.89
C SER A 225 -6.36 32.61 -11.58
N VAL A 226 -6.32 31.28 -11.39
CA VAL A 226 -6.75 30.65 -10.13
C VAL A 226 -5.53 30.02 -9.46
N THR A 227 -5.29 30.35 -8.20
CA THR A 227 -4.21 29.75 -7.41
C THR A 227 -4.84 28.85 -6.36
N PHE A 228 -4.37 27.60 -6.34
CA PHE A 228 -4.82 26.59 -5.37
C PHE A 228 -3.85 26.51 -4.18
N SER A 229 -4.29 25.84 -3.12
CA SER A 229 -3.50 25.55 -1.91
C SER A 229 -2.30 24.64 -2.21
N GLU A 230 -2.38 23.87 -3.28
CA GLU A 230 -1.41 22.86 -3.71
C GLU A 230 -1.50 22.64 -5.23
N PRO A 231 -0.53 21.94 -5.86
CA PRO A 231 -0.60 21.61 -7.28
C PRO A 231 -1.83 20.76 -7.61
N VAL A 232 -2.62 21.18 -8.57
CA VAL A 232 -3.80 20.44 -9.08
C VAL A 232 -3.53 19.89 -10.47
N SER A 233 -4.21 18.79 -10.82
CA SER A 233 -4.20 18.20 -12.16
C SER A 233 -5.64 18.02 -12.66
N GLY A 234 -5.82 18.02 -14.00
CA GLY A 234 -7.13 17.82 -14.61
C GLY A 234 -8.04 19.05 -14.61
N VAL A 235 -7.51 20.23 -14.26
CA VAL A 235 -8.23 21.50 -14.40
C VAL A 235 -7.96 22.07 -15.77
N ASP A 236 -9.02 22.36 -16.54
CA ASP A 236 -8.93 22.96 -17.86
C ASP A 236 -9.95 24.11 -18.04
N ALA A 237 -9.92 24.73 -19.23
CA ALA A 237 -10.79 25.86 -19.52
C ALA A 237 -12.29 25.51 -19.53
N ALA A 238 -12.66 24.24 -19.68
CA ALA A 238 -14.08 23.82 -19.67
C ALA A 238 -14.66 23.89 -18.26
N ASP A 239 -13.84 23.72 -17.22
CA ASP A 239 -14.25 23.83 -15.83
C ASP A 239 -14.63 25.26 -15.43
N LEU A 240 -14.24 26.24 -16.23
CA LEU A 240 -14.56 27.67 -16.04
C LEU A 240 -15.87 28.10 -16.74
N LEU A 241 -16.48 27.21 -17.52
CA LEU A 241 -17.65 27.52 -18.36
C LEU A 241 -18.94 26.88 -17.86
N ALA A 242 -18.94 26.22 -16.69
CA ALA A 242 -20.08 25.53 -16.09
C ALA A 242 -20.99 26.45 -15.28
#